data_460f2643371849f347b7f6f4c7459671
#
_entry.id   460f2643371849f347b7f6f4c7459671
#
_cell.length_a   1.000
_cell.length_b   1.000
_cell.length_c   1.000
_cell.angle_alpha   90.00
_cell.angle_beta   90.00
_cell.angle_gamma   90.00
#
_symmetry.space_group_name_H-M   'P 1'
#
loop_
_entity.id
_entity.type
_entity.pdbx_description
1 polymer ?
#
loop_
_entity_poly.entity_id
_entity_poly.type
_entity_poly.pdbx_seq_one_letter_code
_entity_poly.pdbx_strand_id
1 'polypeptide(L)'
;MPRTASSLSTAMDVEAAARGATIARASCASCHAIEAAGASPMAVAPPFRAIVRRRSSDDLAAAFERGLVTTHPAMPPYVFRANEIHDLTAYLDSLRDGVDRRAMP
;
A
#
# COMPACT_ATOMS: atom_id res chain seq x y z
N MET A 1 -10.35 -24.86 19.18
CA MET A 1 -9.04 -24.33 18.81
C MET A 1 -9.17 -22.96 18.18
N PRO A 2 -8.68 -21.95 18.83
CA PRO A 2 -8.86 -20.57 18.36
C PRO A 2 -8.05 -20.19 17.13
N ARG A 3 -7.15 -21.04 16.71
CA ARG A 3 -6.26 -20.71 15.58
C ARG A 3 -6.94 -20.66 14.22
N THR A 4 -8.09 -21.30 14.07
CA THR A 4 -8.79 -21.34 12.78
C THR A 4 -9.17 -19.95 12.32
N ALA A 5 -9.71 -19.12 13.20
CA ALA A 5 -10.08 -17.73 12.87
C ALA A 5 -8.86 -16.90 12.50
N SER A 6 -7.74 -17.01 13.25
CA SER A 6 -6.51 -16.31 12.94
C SER A 6 -5.91 -16.73 11.61
N SER A 7 -5.94 -18.03 11.30
CA SER A 7 -5.42 -18.55 10.04
C SER A 7 -6.24 -18.03 8.85
N LEU A 8 -7.56 -17.99 8.97
CA LEU A 8 -8.43 -17.48 7.92
C LEU A 8 -8.21 -15.97 7.72
N SER A 9 -8.08 -15.22 8.80
CA SER A 9 -7.82 -13.78 8.74
C SER A 9 -6.48 -13.50 8.04
N THR A 10 -5.44 -14.25 8.39
CA THR A 10 -4.12 -14.12 7.76
C THR A 10 -4.17 -14.46 6.27
N ALA A 11 -4.89 -15.52 5.90
CA ALA A 11 -5.03 -15.91 4.50
C ALA A 11 -5.78 -14.83 3.71
N MET A 12 -6.83 -14.23 4.27
CA MET A 12 -7.57 -13.16 3.64
C MET A 12 -6.70 -11.91 3.47
N ASP A 13 -5.85 -11.59 4.44
CA ASP A 13 -4.93 -10.47 4.35
C ASP A 13 -3.89 -10.69 3.26
N VAL A 14 -3.37 -11.90 3.13
CA VAL A 14 -2.40 -12.25 2.07
C VAL A 14 -3.05 -12.12 0.69
N GLU A 15 -4.27 -12.61 0.53
CA GLU A 15 -4.99 -12.50 -0.73
C GLU A 15 -5.31 -11.04 -1.07
N ALA A 16 -5.78 -10.27 -0.10
CA ALA A 16 -6.05 -8.85 -0.30
C ALA A 16 -4.78 -8.09 -0.67
N ALA A 17 -3.67 -8.37 0.01
CA ALA A 17 -2.39 -7.75 -0.31
C ALA A 17 -1.92 -8.11 -1.73
N ALA A 18 -2.13 -9.34 -2.18
CA ALA A 18 -1.79 -9.74 -3.53
C ALA A 18 -2.61 -8.97 -4.58
N ARG A 19 -3.90 -8.78 -4.33
CA ARG A 19 -4.74 -7.95 -5.20
C ARG A 19 -4.30 -6.49 -5.18
N GLY A 20 -3.96 -5.99 -4.00
CA GLY A 20 -3.42 -4.63 -3.84
C GLY A 20 -2.12 -4.42 -4.59
N ALA A 21 -1.23 -5.41 -4.58
CA ALA A 21 0.00 -5.37 -5.36
C ALA A 21 -0.29 -5.25 -6.86
N THR A 22 -1.30 -5.95 -7.35
CA THR A 22 -1.72 -5.87 -8.75
C THR A 22 -2.22 -4.46 -9.09
N ILE A 23 -3.01 -3.86 -8.22
CA ILE A 23 -3.49 -2.49 -8.39
C ILE A 23 -2.30 -1.51 -8.40
N ALA A 24 -1.37 -1.68 -7.48
CA ALA A 24 -0.19 -0.82 -7.39
C ALA A 24 0.66 -0.90 -8.66
N ARG A 25 0.86 -2.10 -9.19
CA ARG A 25 1.61 -2.28 -10.44
C ARG A 25 0.91 -1.59 -11.62
N ALA A 26 -0.40 -1.66 -11.67
CA ALA A 26 -1.16 -1.08 -12.78
C ALA A 26 -1.26 0.45 -12.68
N SER A 27 -1.39 1.00 -11.47
CA SER A 27 -1.76 2.40 -11.28
C SER A 27 -0.66 3.29 -10.69
N CYS A 28 0.33 2.72 -10.04
CA CYS A 28 1.30 3.49 -9.24
C CYS A 28 2.75 3.28 -9.66
N ALA A 29 3.06 2.13 -10.22
CA ALA A 29 4.44 1.71 -10.47
C ALA A 29 5.15 2.52 -11.56
N SER A 30 4.43 3.24 -12.39
CA SER A 30 5.06 4.09 -13.41
C SER A 30 5.84 5.25 -12.78
N CYS A 31 5.48 5.65 -11.58
CA CYS A 31 6.13 6.76 -10.89
C CYS A 31 6.76 6.36 -9.57
N HIS A 32 6.10 5.48 -8.81
CA HIS A 32 6.54 5.07 -7.47
C HIS A 32 7.23 3.72 -7.49
N ALA A 33 8.30 3.57 -6.70
CA ALA A 33 8.77 2.25 -6.32
C ALA A 33 7.72 1.65 -5.38
N ILE A 34 7.14 0.53 -5.77
CA ILE A 34 6.03 -0.08 -5.02
C ILE A 34 6.46 -1.26 -4.17
N GLU A 35 7.71 -1.67 -4.27
CA GLU A 35 8.22 -2.85 -3.57
C GLU A 35 9.11 -2.46 -2.38
N ALA A 36 9.61 -3.47 -1.69
CA ALA A 36 10.42 -3.27 -0.49
C ALA A 36 11.78 -2.64 -0.77
N ALA A 37 12.22 -2.63 -2.03
CA ALA A 37 13.51 -2.10 -2.43
C ALA A 37 13.40 -1.45 -3.82
N GLY A 38 14.42 -0.71 -4.18
CA GLY A 38 14.50 -0.07 -5.48
C GLY A 38 14.14 1.42 -5.44
N ALA A 39 14.59 2.14 -6.46
CA ALA A 39 14.31 3.56 -6.60
C ALA A 39 13.02 3.77 -7.39
N SER A 40 12.29 4.83 -7.06
CA SER A 40 11.13 5.24 -7.83
C SER A 40 11.53 5.68 -9.23
N PRO A 41 10.81 5.26 -10.28
CA PRO A 41 11.08 5.76 -11.63
C PRO A 41 11.00 7.28 -11.73
N MET A 42 10.06 7.89 -11.02
CA MET A 42 10.00 9.35 -10.87
C MET A 42 10.66 9.73 -9.54
N ALA A 43 11.77 10.44 -9.60
CA ALA A 43 12.58 10.72 -8.41
C ALA A 43 11.82 11.45 -7.31
N VAL A 44 10.88 12.32 -7.66
CA VAL A 44 10.08 13.07 -6.67
C VAL A 44 8.93 12.26 -6.08
N ALA A 45 8.60 11.09 -6.65
CA ALA A 45 7.55 10.23 -6.11
C ALA A 45 8.17 9.34 -5.02
N PRO A 46 7.73 9.47 -3.76
CA PRO A 46 8.34 8.69 -2.69
C PRO A 46 8.06 7.19 -2.87
N PRO A 47 9.03 6.33 -2.55
CA PRO A 47 8.78 4.90 -2.54
C PRO A 47 7.68 4.55 -1.54
N PHE A 48 6.89 3.52 -1.83
CA PHE A 48 5.83 3.08 -0.93
C PHE A 48 6.37 2.74 0.47
N ARG A 49 7.56 2.14 0.54
CA ARG A 49 8.17 1.82 1.84
C ARG A 49 8.43 3.07 2.69
N ALA A 50 8.65 4.22 2.06
CA ALA A 50 8.81 5.49 2.79
C ALA A 50 7.46 6.06 3.19
N ILE A 51 6.45 5.94 2.34
CA ILE A 51 5.10 6.43 2.63
C ILE A 51 4.53 5.72 3.85
N VAL A 52 4.67 4.40 3.93
CA VAL A 52 4.12 3.64 5.05
C VAL A 52 4.79 3.93 6.38
N ARG A 53 5.98 4.49 6.38
CA ARG A 53 6.64 4.95 7.60
C ARG A 53 6.06 6.26 8.12
N ARG A 54 5.52 7.08 7.24
CA ARG A 54 5.05 8.43 7.58
C ARG A 54 3.56 8.49 7.83
N ARG A 55 2.79 7.55 7.29
CA ARG A 55 1.34 7.58 7.34
C ARG A 55 0.79 6.26 7.84
N SER A 56 -0.26 6.35 8.65
CA SER A 56 -0.98 5.17 9.13
C SER A 56 -1.85 4.60 8.02
N SER A 57 -2.30 3.35 8.23
CA SER A 57 -3.25 2.70 7.33
C SER A 57 -4.54 3.51 7.18
N ASP A 58 -5.04 4.06 8.30
CA ASP A 58 -6.27 4.85 8.30
C ASP A 58 -6.08 6.15 7.50
N ASP A 59 -4.95 6.81 7.65
CA ASP A 59 -4.64 8.02 6.89
C ASP A 59 -4.59 7.74 5.40
N LEU A 60 -3.97 6.63 5.01
CA LEU A 60 -3.86 6.25 3.59
C LEU A 60 -5.23 5.88 3.02
N ALA A 61 -6.02 5.10 3.76
CA ALA A 61 -7.38 4.75 3.33
C ALA A 61 -8.22 6.02 3.13
N ALA A 62 -8.15 6.97 4.06
CA ALA A 62 -8.88 8.23 3.95
C ALA A 62 -8.43 9.03 2.72
N ALA A 63 -7.12 9.04 2.43
CA ALA A 63 -6.60 9.73 1.25
C ALA A 63 -7.12 9.09 -0.04
N PHE A 64 -7.16 7.77 -0.11
CA PHE A 64 -7.70 7.06 -1.27
C PHE A 64 -9.20 7.31 -1.43
N GLU A 65 -9.96 7.39 -0.34
CA GLU A 65 -11.38 7.71 -0.39
C GLU A 65 -11.64 9.11 -0.97
N ARG A 66 -10.75 10.05 -0.68
CA ARG A 66 -10.83 11.40 -1.24
C ARG A 66 -10.37 11.48 -2.70
N GLY A 67 -9.97 10.35 -3.31
CA GLY A 67 -9.55 10.30 -4.69
C GLY A 67 -8.14 10.82 -4.91
N LEU A 68 -7.31 10.87 -3.87
CA LEU A 68 -5.95 11.38 -3.94
C LEU A 68 -5.85 12.76 -4.58
N VAL A 69 -6.86 13.60 -4.36
CA VAL A 69 -6.78 15.02 -4.70
C VAL A 69 -5.76 15.62 -3.74
N THR A 70 -4.54 15.75 -4.19
CA THR A 70 -3.41 15.97 -3.32
C THR A 70 -2.71 17.27 -3.63
N THR A 71 -1.79 17.62 -2.74
CA THR A 71 -0.83 18.69 -2.93
C THR A 71 0.27 18.30 -3.93
N HIS A 72 0.18 17.13 -4.56
CA HIS A 72 1.18 16.65 -5.52
C HIS A 72 0.63 16.79 -6.95
N PRO A 73 0.91 17.89 -7.65
CA PRO A 73 0.27 18.15 -8.95
C PRO A 73 0.66 17.17 -10.05
N ALA A 74 1.80 16.48 -9.89
CA ALA A 74 2.24 15.48 -10.86
C ALA A 74 1.53 14.15 -10.71
N MET A 75 0.84 13.92 -9.59
CA MET A 75 0.14 12.66 -9.33
C MET A 75 -1.27 12.74 -9.88
N PRO A 76 -1.67 11.81 -10.78
CA PRO A 76 -3.04 11.82 -11.31
C PRO A 76 -4.07 11.54 -10.20
N PRO A 77 -5.27 12.12 -10.31
CA PRO A 77 -6.33 11.86 -9.35
C PRO A 77 -6.98 10.50 -9.67
N TYR A 78 -6.55 9.45 -8.97
CA TYR A 78 -7.19 8.14 -9.08
C TYR A 78 -8.40 8.06 -8.16
N VAL A 79 -9.48 7.48 -8.67
CA VAL A 79 -10.67 7.18 -7.90
C VAL A 79 -10.78 5.66 -7.80
N PHE A 80 -10.61 5.14 -6.58
CA PHE A 80 -10.67 3.71 -6.34
C PHE A 80 -12.00 3.32 -5.71
N ARG A 81 -12.45 2.10 -6.01
CA ARG A 81 -13.61 1.51 -5.34
C ARG A 81 -13.22 1.09 -3.92
N ALA A 82 -14.21 0.94 -3.06
CA ALA A 82 -13.96 0.57 -1.66
C ALA A 82 -13.17 -0.72 -1.51
N ASN A 83 -13.46 -1.74 -2.33
CA ASN A 83 -12.71 -2.99 -2.30
C ASN A 83 -11.27 -2.82 -2.78
N GLU A 84 -11.04 -1.93 -3.72
CA GLU A 84 -9.69 -1.62 -4.20
C GLU A 84 -8.88 -0.89 -3.13
N ILE A 85 -9.51 0.03 -2.42
CA ILE A 85 -8.89 0.75 -1.29
C ILE A 85 -8.49 -0.25 -0.21
N HIS A 86 -9.38 -1.18 0.11
CA HIS A 86 -9.10 -2.24 1.08
C HIS A 86 -7.88 -3.08 0.66
N ASP A 87 -7.86 -3.52 -0.59
CA ASP A 87 -6.78 -4.35 -1.11
C ASP A 87 -5.45 -3.59 -1.17
N LEU A 88 -5.49 -2.35 -1.63
CA LEU A 88 -4.28 -1.52 -1.72
C LEU A 88 -3.73 -1.22 -0.32
N THR A 89 -4.59 -0.94 0.63
CA THR A 89 -4.19 -0.73 2.03
C THR A 89 -3.58 -1.99 2.62
N ALA A 90 -4.13 -3.16 2.31
CA ALA A 90 -3.57 -4.43 2.75
C ALA A 90 -2.16 -4.65 2.19
N TYR A 91 -1.95 -4.30 0.93
CA TYR A 91 -0.62 -4.37 0.33
C TYR A 91 0.37 -3.43 1.02
N LEU A 92 -0.04 -2.19 1.27
CA LEU A 92 0.80 -1.21 1.97
C LEU A 92 1.14 -1.68 3.38
N ASP A 93 0.20 -2.29 4.09
CA ASP A 93 0.46 -2.87 5.40
C ASP A 93 1.48 -4.01 5.33
N SER A 94 1.44 -4.82 4.28
CA SER A 94 2.44 -5.87 4.09
C SER A 94 3.84 -5.31 3.90
N LEU A 95 3.97 -4.17 3.25
CA LEU A 95 5.25 -3.46 3.12
C LEU A 95 5.70 -2.89 4.45
N ARG A 96 4.78 -2.36 5.24
CA ARG A 96 5.06 -1.84 6.58
C ARG A 96 5.65 -2.92 7.47
N ASP A 97 5.05 -4.10 7.48
CA ASP A 97 5.53 -5.24 8.27
C ASP A 97 6.93 -5.65 7.82
N GLY A 98 7.17 -5.71 6.52
CA GLY A 98 8.49 -6.03 5.98
C GLY A 98 9.56 -5.00 6.35
N VAL A 99 9.20 -3.72 6.32
CA VAL A 99 10.11 -2.64 6.73
C VAL A 99 10.43 -2.75 8.21
N ASP A 100 9.43 -2.99 9.05
CA ASP A 100 9.62 -3.13 10.48
C ASP A 100 10.53 -4.31 10.81
N ARG A 101 10.35 -5.44 10.14
CA ARG A 101 11.23 -6.61 10.31
C ARG A 101 12.67 -6.31 9.95
N ARG A 102 12.90 -5.56 8.88
CA ARG A 102 14.24 -5.19 8.44
C ARG A 102 14.92 -4.20 9.38
N ALA A 103 14.14 -3.39 10.08
CA ALA A 103 14.64 -2.42 11.04
C ALA A 103 15.05 -3.08 12.35
N MET A 104 14.59 -4.29 12.63
CA MET A 104 14.93 -5.03 13.85
C MET A 104 16.30 -5.69 13.70
N PRO A 105 17.16 -5.60 14.73
CA PRO A 105 18.47 -6.25 14.70
C PRO A 105 18.38 -7.77 14.69
#